data_db0151f666c753f80067c280b9cea24f
#
_entry.id   db0151f666c753f80067c280b9cea24f
#
_cell.length_a   1.000
_cell.length_b   1.000
_cell.length_c   1.000
_cell.angle_alpha   90.00
_cell.angle_beta   90.00
_cell.angle_gamma   90.00
#
_symmetry.space_group_name_H-M   'P 1'
#
loop_
_entity.id
_entity.type
_entity.pdbx_description
1 polymer ?
#
loop_
_entity_poly.entity_id
_entity_poly.type
_entity_poly.pdbx_seq_one_letter_code
_entity_poly.pdbx_strand_id
1 'polypeptide(L)'
;MAMSILIVDDDNNFIDTLEDGLKLKNIDAQISVARSAREAMEVLAKAVPSVIILDIQLPDMHGVEFLRVIRESARLKTVPVLFISAKYTEPADRAEGLLCGADAYLSKPVHPNTILDEMDYLLDRTR
;
A
#
# COMPACT_ATOMS: atom_id res chain seq x y z
N MET A 1 11.22 -15.08 8.60
CA MET A 1 10.16 -14.27 9.21
C MET A 1 9.09 -13.95 8.17
N ALA A 2 7.84 -14.10 8.58
CA ALA A 2 6.73 -13.77 7.68
C ALA A 2 6.68 -12.27 7.38
N MET A 3 6.43 -11.91 6.14
CA MET A 3 6.18 -10.55 5.71
C MET A 3 4.80 -10.13 6.19
N SER A 4 4.64 -8.88 6.57
CA SER A 4 3.37 -8.31 7.01
C SER A 4 2.95 -7.23 6.01
N ILE A 5 1.78 -7.40 5.40
CA ILE A 5 1.26 -6.50 4.36
C ILE A 5 -0.03 -5.87 4.85
N LEU A 6 -0.11 -4.56 4.79
CA LEU A 6 -1.38 -3.84 5.01
C LEU A 6 -1.90 -3.35 3.67
N ILE A 7 -3.10 -3.77 3.31
CA ILE A 7 -3.80 -3.31 2.11
C ILE A 7 -4.88 -2.32 2.55
N VAL A 8 -4.76 -1.07 2.10
CA VAL A 8 -5.73 0.00 2.41
C VAL A 8 -6.47 0.35 1.12
N ASP A 9 -7.65 -0.23 0.95
CA ASP A 9 -8.45 -0.11 -0.27
C ASP A 9 -9.87 -0.56 0.04
N ASP A 10 -10.89 0.09 -0.51
CA ASP A 10 -12.28 -0.32 -0.35
C ASP A 10 -12.80 -1.17 -1.52
N ASP A 11 -11.96 -1.44 -2.52
CA ASP A 11 -12.28 -2.25 -3.69
C ASP A 11 -12.06 -3.73 -3.40
N ASN A 12 -13.15 -4.46 -3.15
CA ASN A 12 -13.08 -5.89 -2.82
C ASN A 12 -12.46 -6.72 -3.95
N ASN A 13 -12.70 -6.36 -5.20
CA ASN A 13 -12.11 -7.09 -6.32
C ASN A 13 -10.59 -6.99 -6.33
N PHE A 14 -10.07 -5.79 -6.08
CA PHE A 14 -8.63 -5.58 -5.98
C PHE A 14 -8.03 -6.37 -4.83
N ILE A 15 -8.66 -6.30 -3.64
CA ILE A 15 -8.20 -6.99 -2.44
C ILE A 15 -8.14 -8.50 -2.70
N ASP A 16 -9.24 -9.08 -3.22
CA ASP A 16 -9.33 -10.51 -3.45
C ASP A 16 -8.31 -10.98 -4.50
N THR A 17 -8.15 -10.21 -5.56
CA THR A 17 -7.20 -10.53 -6.63
C THR A 17 -5.77 -10.53 -6.10
N LEU A 18 -5.43 -9.55 -5.27
CA LEU A 18 -4.09 -9.48 -4.69
C LEU A 18 -3.84 -10.61 -3.69
N GLU A 19 -4.81 -10.91 -2.84
CA GLU A 19 -4.70 -12.02 -1.90
C GLU A 19 -4.52 -13.35 -2.61
N ASP A 20 -5.29 -13.59 -3.68
CA ASP A 20 -5.18 -14.79 -4.50
C ASP A 20 -3.80 -14.88 -5.16
N GLY A 21 -3.30 -13.77 -5.67
CA GLY A 21 -1.96 -13.72 -6.26
C GLY A 21 -0.86 -14.08 -5.27
N LEU A 22 -0.97 -13.60 -4.04
CA LEU A 22 -0.02 -13.93 -2.97
C LEU A 22 -0.05 -15.43 -2.65
N LYS A 23 -1.23 -16.02 -2.58
CA LYS A 23 -1.39 -17.46 -2.33
C LYS A 23 -0.80 -18.29 -3.45
N LEU A 24 -1.04 -17.91 -4.70
CA LEU A 24 -0.52 -18.63 -5.86
C LEU A 24 1.01 -18.62 -5.92
N LYS A 25 1.64 -17.58 -5.40
CA LYS A 25 3.10 -17.48 -5.34
C LYS A 25 3.69 -18.12 -4.08
N ASN A 26 2.87 -18.72 -3.22
CA ASN A 26 3.29 -19.30 -1.95
C ASN A 26 4.08 -18.33 -1.08
N ILE A 27 3.68 -17.07 -1.09
CA ILE A 27 4.33 -16.04 -0.28
C ILE A 27 3.87 -16.16 1.15
N ASP A 28 4.81 -16.32 2.07
CA ASP A 28 4.54 -16.36 3.49
C ASP A 28 4.32 -14.92 3.98
N ALA A 29 3.06 -14.51 4.02
CA ALA A 29 2.70 -13.16 4.39
C ALA A 29 1.47 -13.15 5.28
N GLN A 30 1.51 -12.29 6.28
CA GLN A 30 0.35 -11.97 7.10
C GLN A 30 -0.31 -10.74 6.48
N ILE A 31 -1.54 -10.88 6.01
CA ILE A 31 -2.25 -9.81 5.31
C ILE A 31 -3.31 -9.22 6.23
N SER A 32 -3.26 -7.91 6.39
CA SER A 32 -4.30 -7.13 7.04
C SER A 32 -4.97 -6.25 6.00
N VAL A 33 -6.28 -6.10 6.07
CA VAL A 33 -7.05 -5.27 5.14
C VAL A 33 -7.76 -4.19 5.92
N ALA A 34 -7.65 -2.95 5.42
CA ALA A 34 -8.40 -1.81 5.92
C ALA A 34 -9.12 -1.15 4.75
N ARG A 35 -10.40 -0.85 4.91
CA ARG A 35 -11.21 -0.27 3.83
C ARG A 35 -11.37 1.23 3.92
N SER A 36 -10.67 1.84 4.89
CA SER A 36 -10.67 3.28 5.10
C SER A 36 -9.40 3.68 5.82
N ALA A 37 -9.10 4.98 5.84
CA ALA A 37 -7.96 5.49 6.60
C ALA A 37 -8.14 5.22 8.10
N ARG A 38 -9.37 5.36 8.61
CA ARG A 38 -9.67 5.08 10.01
C ARG A 38 -9.34 3.65 10.38
N GLU A 39 -9.81 2.68 9.58
CA GLU A 39 -9.49 1.26 9.84
C GLU A 39 -8.00 1.00 9.76
N ALA A 40 -7.32 1.65 8.80
CA ALA A 40 -5.87 1.50 8.66
C ALA A 40 -5.14 2.01 9.91
N MET A 41 -5.58 3.13 10.48
CA MET A 41 -4.98 3.67 11.71
C MET A 41 -5.15 2.70 12.88
N GLU A 42 -6.28 2.02 12.96
CA GLU A 42 -6.51 1.01 14.00
C GLU A 42 -5.53 -0.17 13.87
N VAL A 43 -5.30 -0.63 12.64
CA VAL A 43 -4.32 -1.69 12.38
C VAL A 43 -2.90 -1.22 12.72
N LEU A 44 -2.54 -0.02 12.27
CA LEU A 44 -1.21 0.54 12.47
C LEU A 44 -0.90 0.83 13.95
N ALA A 45 -1.93 1.08 14.75
CA ALA A 45 -1.75 1.25 16.19
C ALA A 45 -1.28 -0.02 16.88
N LYS A 46 -1.58 -1.18 16.30
CA LYS A 46 -1.24 -2.49 16.89
C LYS A 46 0.10 -3.04 16.42
N ALA A 47 0.45 -2.80 15.17
CA ALA A 47 1.67 -3.36 14.59
C ALA A 47 2.14 -2.55 13.38
N VAL A 48 3.45 -2.52 13.16
CA VAL A 48 4.04 -1.86 11.99
C VAL A 48 4.18 -2.91 10.87
N PRO A 49 3.52 -2.71 9.72
CA PRO A 49 3.65 -3.67 8.62
C PRO A 49 5.00 -3.54 7.91
N SER A 50 5.34 -4.56 7.13
CA SER A 50 6.54 -4.53 6.28
C SER A 50 6.34 -3.59 5.08
N VAL A 51 5.10 -3.49 4.58
CA VAL A 51 4.75 -2.65 3.44
C VAL A 51 3.27 -2.29 3.51
N ILE A 52 2.93 -1.09 3.03
CA ILE A 52 1.55 -0.62 2.91
C ILE A 52 1.22 -0.45 1.43
N ILE A 53 0.14 -1.09 0.98
CA ILE A 53 -0.42 -0.88 -0.35
C ILE A 53 -1.64 0.01 -0.14
N LEU A 54 -1.60 1.22 -0.70
CA LEU A 54 -2.53 2.29 -0.34
C LEU A 54 -3.23 2.84 -1.58
N ASP A 55 -4.56 2.73 -1.61
CA ASP A 55 -5.37 3.41 -2.62
C ASP A 55 -5.40 4.91 -2.30
N ILE A 56 -5.23 5.73 -3.32
CA ILE A 56 -5.29 7.19 -3.16
C ILE A 56 -6.71 7.64 -2.81
N GLN A 57 -7.73 6.97 -3.35
CA GLN A 57 -9.12 7.38 -3.14
C GLN A 57 -9.79 6.52 -2.08
N LEU A 58 -9.67 6.94 -0.82
CA LEU A 58 -10.34 6.29 0.29
C LEU A 58 -11.66 7.00 0.60
N PRO A 59 -12.63 6.32 1.24
CA PRO A 59 -13.94 6.92 1.52
C PRO A 59 -13.90 8.07 2.52
N ASP A 60 -12.94 8.09 3.42
CA ASP A 60 -12.88 9.06 4.53
C ASP A 60 -11.70 10.03 4.46
N MET A 61 -10.73 9.79 3.60
CA MET A 61 -9.55 10.65 3.51
C MET A 61 -8.86 10.43 2.17
N HIS A 62 -8.29 11.49 1.60
CA HIS A 62 -7.45 11.36 0.41
C HIS A 62 -6.15 10.64 0.78
N GLY A 63 -5.72 9.70 -0.06
CA GLY A 63 -4.54 8.88 0.24
C GLY A 63 -3.27 9.68 0.45
N VAL A 64 -3.10 10.81 -0.25
CA VAL A 64 -1.94 11.70 -0.06
C VAL A 64 -1.92 12.28 1.35
N GLU A 65 -3.08 12.66 1.89
CA GLU A 65 -3.17 13.15 3.27
C GLU A 65 -2.83 12.05 4.26
N PHE A 66 -3.33 10.84 4.00
CA PHE A 66 -3.03 9.70 4.87
C PHE A 66 -1.54 9.37 4.83
N LEU A 67 -0.91 9.45 3.67
CA LEU A 67 0.54 9.25 3.55
C LEU A 67 1.32 10.27 4.39
N ARG A 68 0.86 11.52 4.42
CA ARG A 68 1.50 12.55 5.28
C ARG A 68 1.45 12.15 6.74
N VAL A 69 0.31 11.65 7.20
CA VAL A 69 0.16 11.16 8.57
C VAL A 69 1.18 10.06 8.86
N ILE A 70 1.33 9.12 7.93
CA ILE A 70 2.30 8.03 8.06
C ILE A 70 3.73 8.59 8.14
N ARG A 71 4.09 9.51 7.25
CA ARG A 71 5.44 10.06 7.17
C ARG A 71 5.81 10.97 8.35
N GLU A 72 4.81 11.55 9.01
CA GLU A 72 5.03 12.36 10.23
C GLU A 72 5.17 11.50 11.48
N SER A 73 4.78 10.24 11.42
CA SER A 73 4.89 9.33 12.56
C SER A 73 6.31 8.79 12.68
N ALA A 74 6.97 9.01 13.81
CA ALA A 74 8.31 8.47 14.05
C ALA A 74 8.37 6.95 13.91
N ARG A 75 7.27 6.29 14.23
CA ARG A 75 7.14 4.84 14.20
C ARG A 75 6.91 4.29 12.79
N LEU A 76 6.28 5.07 11.92
CA LEU A 76 5.81 4.62 10.60
C LEU A 76 6.54 5.28 9.42
N LYS A 77 7.33 6.30 9.66
CA LYS A 77 7.89 7.16 8.60
C LYS A 77 8.79 6.44 7.59
N THR A 78 9.31 5.28 7.93
CA THR A 78 10.20 4.51 7.04
C THR A 78 9.53 3.31 6.40
N VAL A 79 8.25 3.05 6.71
CA VAL A 79 7.53 1.92 6.12
C VAL A 79 7.34 2.17 4.63
N PRO A 80 7.72 1.22 3.76
CA PRO A 80 7.48 1.36 2.33
C PRO A 80 5.98 1.49 2.03
N VAL A 81 5.62 2.47 1.20
CA VAL A 81 4.25 2.69 0.77
C VAL A 81 4.16 2.66 -0.74
N LEU A 82 3.30 1.79 -1.25
CA LEU A 82 3.02 1.62 -2.66
C LEU A 82 1.62 2.18 -2.92
N PHE A 83 1.53 3.31 -3.66
CA PHE A 83 0.25 3.87 -4.07
C PHE A 83 -0.34 3.09 -5.23
N ILE A 84 -1.65 2.87 -5.17
CA ILE A 84 -2.43 2.29 -6.27
C ILE A 84 -3.59 3.24 -6.55
N SER A 85 -3.86 3.55 -7.82
CA SER A 85 -4.97 4.44 -8.17
C SER A 85 -5.65 4.04 -9.47
N ALA A 86 -6.99 4.06 -9.48
CA ALA A 86 -7.78 3.91 -10.70
C ALA A 86 -8.09 5.26 -11.34
N LYS A 87 -8.07 6.34 -10.56
CA LYS A 87 -8.53 7.65 -10.98
C LYS A 87 -7.39 8.63 -11.28
N TYR A 88 -6.36 8.64 -10.46
CA TYR A 88 -5.24 9.57 -10.59
C TYR A 88 -4.10 8.86 -11.32
N THR A 89 -4.23 8.75 -12.66
CA THR A 89 -3.35 7.92 -13.49
C THR A 89 -2.44 8.71 -14.41
N GLU A 90 -2.56 10.05 -14.43
CA GLU A 90 -1.71 10.89 -15.26
C GLU A 90 -0.28 10.97 -14.71
N PRO A 91 0.72 11.22 -15.58
CA PRO A 91 2.11 11.34 -15.11
C PRO A 91 2.30 12.39 -14.00
N ALA A 92 1.54 13.48 -14.04
CA ALA A 92 1.61 14.51 -12.99
C ALA A 92 1.12 13.98 -11.64
N ASP A 93 0.08 13.16 -11.64
CA ASP A 93 -0.44 12.54 -10.41
C ASP A 93 0.60 11.60 -9.79
N ARG A 94 1.24 10.82 -10.64
CA ARG A 94 2.31 9.92 -10.22
C ARG A 94 3.48 10.69 -9.61
N ALA A 95 3.92 11.77 -10.26
CA ALA A 95 5.01 12.60 -9.76
C ALA A 95 4.65 13.21 -8.41
N GLU A 96 3.43 13.72 -8.25
CA GLU A 96 2.96 14.28 -6.98
C GLU A 96 2.98 13.22 -5.86
N GLY A 97 2.47 12.02 -6.14
CA GLY A 97 2.47 10.94 -5.16
C GLY A 97 3.86 10.58 -4.68
N LEU A 98 4.81 10.46 -5.61
CA LEU A 98 6.20 10.14 -5.27
C LEU A 98 6.85 11.26 -4.47
N LEU A 99 6.59 12.53 -4.83
CA LEU A 99 7.12 13.68 -4.11
C LEU A 99 6.55 13.77 -2.68
N CYS A 100 5.34 13.29 -2.46
CA CYS A 100 4.72 13.27 -1.14
C CYS A 100 5.28 12.17 -0.23
N GLY A 101 6.12 11.29 -0.75
CA GLY A 101 6.80 10.27 0.04
C GLY A 101 6.37 8.83 -0.23
N ALA A 102 5.62 8.58 -1.30
CA ALA A 102 5.35 7.21 -1.75
C ALA A 102 6.61 6.62 -2.37
N ASP A 103 6.84 5.33 -2.14
CA ASP A 103 8.00 4.63 -2.69
C ASP A 103 7.75 4.14 -4.11
N ALA A 104 6.49 3.92 -4.47
CA ALA A 104 6.09 3.55 -5.82
C ALA A 104 4.65 3.97 -6.07
N TYR A 105 4.25 4.02 -7.34
CA TYR A 105 2.92 4.45 -7.75
C TYR A 105 2.49 3.62 -8.95
N LEU A 106 1.41 2.87 -8.80
CA LEU A 106 0.87 2.02 -9.86
C LEU A 106 -0.57 2.41 -10.17
N SER A 107 -0.96 2.27 -11.44
CA SER A 107 -2.32 2.56 -11.90
C SER A 107 -3.13 1.28 -12.00
N LYS A 108 -4.38 1.31 -11.55
CA LYS A 108 -5.32 0.21 -11.79
C LYS A 108 -5.83 0.26 -13.23
N PRO A 109 -6.11 -0.87 -13.86
CA PRO A 109 -5.92 -2.22 -13.37
C PRO A 109 -4.43 -2.60 -13.36
N VAL A 110 -4.01 -3.34 -12.35
CA VAL A 110 -2.62 -3.78 -12.22
C VAL A 110 -2.61 -5.27 -11.88
N HIS A 111 -1.73 -6.00 -12.56
CA HIS A 111 -1.59 -7.43 -12.32
C HIS A 111 -0.90 -7.67 -10.96
N PRO A 112 -1.34 -8.67 -10.18
CA PRO A 112 -0.70 -8.97 -8.89
C PRO A 112 0.82 -9.17 -8.99
N ASN A 113 1.30 -9.77 -10.06
CA ASN A 113 2.75 -9.96 -10.25
C ASN A 113 3.51 -8.64 -10.29
N THR A 114 2.94 -7.59 -10.88
CA THR A 114 3.56 -6.26 -10.91
C THR A 114 3.67 -5.69 -9.49
N ILE A 115 2.63 -5.86 -8.69
CA ILE A 115 2.65 -5.42 -7.29
C ILE A 115 3.69 -6.20 -6.49
N LEU A 116 3.75 -7.51 -6.69
CA LEU A 116 4.72 -8.36 -6.00
C LEU A 116 6.15 -7.99 -6.36
N ASP A 117 6.42 -7.71 -7.63
CA ASP A 117 7.75 -7.30 -8.08
C ASP A 117 8.17 -5.97 -7.44
N GLU A 118 7.25 -4.99 -7.37
CA GLU A 118 7.53 -3.72 -6.71
C GLU A 118 7.76 -3.91 -5.21
N MET A 119 6.97 -4.76 -4.57
CA MET A 119 7.15 -5.07 -3.14
C MET A 119 8.53 -5.67 -2.89
N ASP A 120 8.93 -6.65 -3.70
CA ASP A 120 10.24 -7.28 -3.56
C ASP A 120 11.36 -6.26 -3.70
N TYR A 121 11.27 -5.37 -4.68
CA TYR A 121 12.25 -4.32 -4.90
C TYR A 121 12.32 -3.37 -3.69
N LEU A 122 11.17 -2.92 -3.18
CA LEU A 122 11.12 -2.00 -2.05
C LEU A 122 11.64 -2.64 -0.77
N LEU A 123 11.31 -3.90 -0.53
CA LEU A 123 11.75 -4.61 0.67
C LEU A 123 13.25 -4.91 0.64
N ASP A 124 13.80 -5.20 -0.52
CA ASP A 124 15.26 -5.40 -0.66
C ASP A 124 16.03 -4.11 -0.37
N ARG A 125 15.48 -2.95 -0.77
CA ARG A 125 16.12 -1.66 -0.52
C ARG A 125 16.15 -1.27 0.96
N THR A 126 15.23 -1.79 1.76
CA THR A 126 15.09 -1.41 3.18
C THR A 126 15.85 -2.34 4.13
N ARG A 127 16.46 -3.37 3.60
CA ARG A 127 17.26 -4.31 4.40
C ARG A 127 18.63 -3.77 4.77
#